data_4b50ae22f880e2a7a79ce1fce3b6a766
#
_entry.id   4b50ae22f880e2a7a79ce1fce3b6a766
#
_cell.length_a   1.000
_cell.length_b   1.000
_cell.length_c   1.000
_cell.angle_alpha   90.00
_cell.angle_beta   90.00
_cell.angle_gamma   90.00
#
_symmetry.space_group_name_H-M   'P 1'
#
loop_
_entity.id
_entity.type
_entity.pdbx_description
1 polymer ?
#
loop_
_entity_poly.entity_id
_entity_poly.type
_entity_poly.pdbx_seq_one_letter_code
_entity_poly.pdbx_strand_id
1 'polypeptide(L)'
;MGGAQAAGIAPSAGPENRVTWKTPKGWIEKPGSGFRYATFVVPGPDGRTGDLSVTVLDGDAGGLLSNINRWRDQIGLSALAEGDLGAQTERATLGGRPMTLVNFVSAEPMIDGKFKKRLRAALFAADGRTWFFKLTGDDALVSGTDRSFRAFLASLKGL
;
A
#
# COMPACT_ATOMS: atom_id res chain seq x y z
N MET A 1 -4.82 -12.85 22.30
CA MET A 1 -4.70 -12.62 21.92
C MET A 1 -4.18 -12.54 21.52
N GLY A 2 -4.13 -12.75 21.22
CA GLY A 2 -3.79 -12.50 20.75
C GLY A 2 -3.41 -12.44 19.98
N GLY A 3 -3.15 -12.67 19.90
CA GLY A 3 -2.82 -12.42 19.27
C GLY A 3 -2.72 -12.35 18.49
N ALA A 4 -2.54 -12.73 18.55
CA ALA A 4 -2.45 -12.38 17.70
C ALA A 4 -3.06 -11.75 17.12
N GLN A 5 -3.35 -11.51 17.36
CA GLN A 5 -3.90 -10.87 16.94
C GLN A 5 -3.81 -10.31 16.34
N ALA A 6 -3.92 -10.80 16.45
CA ALA A 6 -4.11 -10.37 16.04
C ALA A 6 -4.02 -9.97 15.13
N ALA A 7 -3.66 -10.46 15.12
CA ALA A 7 -3.13 -10.38 13.82
C ALA A 7 -4.13 -9.87 12.86
N GLY A 8 -3.78 -8.99 12.01
CA GLY A 8 -4.62 -8.51 10.95
C GLY A 8 -5.99 -8.00 11.37
N ILE A 9 -6.17 -7.84 12.64
CA ILE A 9 -7.48 -7.46 13.13
C ILE A 9 -7.49 -5.97 13.39
N ALA A 10 -8.43 -5.31 12.79
CA ALA A 10 -8.57 -3.90 12.98
C ALA A 10 -8.99 -3.63 14.42
N PRO A 11 -8.20 -2.88 15.16
CA PRO A 11 -8.46 -2.71 16.58
C PRO A 11 -9.73 -1.94 16.88
N SER A 12 -10.15 -1.08 16.01
CA SER A 12 -11.32 -0.25 16.24
C SER A 12 -12.51 -0.73 15.45
N ALA A 13 -12.45 -1.93 14.93
CA ALA A 13 -13.45 -2.35 13.99
C ALA A 13 -14.83 -2.47 14.60
N GLY A 14 -15.76 -1.74 14.06
CA GLY A 14 -17.15 -2.10 14.16
C GLY A 14 -17.43 -3.18 13.14
N PRO A 15 -18.65 -3.69 13.08
CA PRO A 15 -19.00 -4.73 12.12
C PRO A 15 -18.65 -4.36 10.69
N GLU A 16 -18.81 -3.12 10.33
CA GLU A 16 -18.55 -2.64 8.99
C GLU A 16 -17.06 -2.55 8.65
N ASN A 17 -16.21 -2.66 9.66
CA ASN A 17 -14.77 -2.51 9.47
C ASN A 17 -13.99 -3.79 9.76
N ARG A 18 -14.65 -4.92 9.63
CA ARG A 18 -14.00 -6.19 9.91
C ARG A 18 -13.22 -6.70 8.73
N VAL A 19 -12.27 -5.93 8.30
CA VAL A 19 -11.40 -6.32 7.22
C VAL A 19 -10.30 -7.20 7.78
N THR A 20 -10.10 -8.36 7.18
CA THR A 20 -9.02 -9.25 7.57
C THR A 20 -8.15 -9.55 6.38
N TRP A 21 -6.96 -10.03 6.65
CA TRP A 21 -5.98 -10.38 5.63
C TRP A 21 -5.06 -11.45 6.15
N LYS A 22 -4.29 -12.02 5.24
CA LYS A 22 -3.25 -12.96 5.60
C LYS A 22 -1.91 -12.24 5.50
N THR A 23 -1.28 -12.02 6.63
CA THR A 23 0.01 -11.31 6.69
C THR A 23 1.11 -12.18 6.09
N PRO A 24 1.83 -11.72 5.10
CA PRO A 24 2.93 -12.48 4.52
C PRO A 24 4.01 -12.78 5.56
N LYS A 25 4.71 -13.89 5.32
CA LYS A 25 5.76 -14.35 6.23
C LYS A 25 6.83 -13.27 6.38
N GLY A 26 7.18 -12.97 7.62
CA GLY A 26 8.24 -12.02 7.92
C GLY A 26 7.77 -10.58 8.08
N TRP A 27 6.58 -10.25 7.58
CA TRP A 27 6.04 -8.90 7.77
C TRP A 27 5.61 -8.74 9.22
N ILE A 28 5.83 -7.57 9.79
CA ILE A 28 5.44 -7.27 11.16
C ILE A 28 4.30 -6.27 11.12
N GLU A 29 3.14 -6.69 11.57
CA GLU A 29 1.97 -5.84 11.62
C GLU A 29 1.97 -5.01 12.89
N LYS A 30 1.60 -3.74 12.76
CA LYS A 30 1.47 -2.81 13.88
C LYS A 30 0.12 -2.14 13.80
N PRO A 31 -0.43 -1.71 14.94
CA PRO A 31 -1.68 -0.94 14.92
C PRO A 31 -1.52 0.32 14.09
N GLY A 32 -2.59 0.73 13.46
CA GLY A 32 -2.58 2.01 12.77
C GLY A 32 -2.59 3.17 13.74
N SER A 33 -2.21 4.33 13.24
CA SER A 33 -2.30 5.57 14.01
C SER A 33 -2.57 6.71 13.04
N GLY A 34 -3.21 7.76 13.52
CA GLY A 34 -3.62 8.85 12.67
C GLY A 34 -4.60 8.36 11.62
N PHE A 35 -4.27 8.58 10.35
CA PHE A 35 -5.12 8.13 9.24
C PHE A 35 -4.84 6.69 8.82
N ARG A 36 -3.86 6.03 9.41
CA ARG A 36 -3.53 4.66 9.04
C ARG A 36 -4.43 3.68 9.76
N TYR A 37 -5.08 2.82 8.99
CA TYR A 37 -5.85 1.72 9.50
C TYR A 37 -4.92 0.64 10.06
N ALA A 38 -3.79 0.40 9.41
CA ALA A 38 -2.76 -0.55 9.84
C ALA A 38 -1.43 -0.17 9.22
N THR A 39 -0.36 -0.68 9.81
CA THR A 39 1.00 -0.49 9.32
C THR A 39 1.73 -1.83 9.38
N PHE A 40 2.56 -2.10 8.37
CA PHE A 40 3.42 -3.28 8.35
C PHE A 40 4.86 -2.84 8.12
N VAL A 41 5.76 -3.45 8.88
CA VAL A 41 7.19 -3.36 8.61
C VAL A 41 7.52 -4.55 7.72
N VAL A 42 8.07 -4.29 6.53
CA VAL A 42 8.37 -5.31 5.52
C VAL A 42 9.88 -5.51 5.51
N PRO A 43 10.36 -6.76 5.75
CA PRO A 43 11.80 -7.00 5.79
C PRO A 43 12.41 -6.95 4.40
N GLY A 44 13.67 -6.55 4.35
CA GLY A 44 14.42 -6.46 3.11
C GLY A 44 15.87 -6.88 3.30
N PRO A 45 16.68 -6.71 2.25
CA PRO A 45 18.09 -7.10 2.32
C PRO A 45 18.86 -6.28 3.34
N ASP A 46 19.85 -6.91 3.96
CA ASP A 46 20.83 -6.24 4.83
C ASP A 46 20.20 -5.45 5.97
N GLY A 47 19.09 -5.94 6.51
CA GLY A 47 18.42 -5.31 7.63
C GLY A 47 17.60 -4.08 7.28
N ARG A 48 17.54 -3.71 6.00
CA ARG A 48 16.68 -2.62 5.57
C ARG A 48 15.23 -3.05 5.64
N THR A 49 14.34 -2.09 5.85
CA THR A 49 12.91 -2.39 5.94
C THR A 49 12.10 -1.46 5.05
N GLY A 50 10.96 -1.94 4.63
CA GLY A 50 9.95 -1.15 3.94
C GLY A 50 8.78 -0.88 4.85
N ASP A 51 7.94 0.04 4.42
CA ASP A 51 6.75 0.45 5.15
C ASP A 51 5.53 0.23 4.27
N LEU A 52 4.59 -0.56 4.76
CA LEU A 52 3.27 -0.68 4.11
C LEU A 52 2.25 0.01 5.00
N SER A 53 1.59 1.01 4.45
CA SER A 53 0.49 1.68 5.14
C SER A 53 -0.83 1.27 4.51
N VAL A 54 -1.81 1.02 5.35
CA VAL A 54 -3.19 0.80 4.95
C VAL A 54 -3.98 2.00 5.43
N THR A 55 -4.65 2.68 4.49
CA THR A 55 -5.43 3.87 4.80
C THR A 55 -6.80 3.72 4.16
N VAL A 56 -7.82 4.17 4.86
CA VAL A 56 -9.18 4.16 4.32
C VAL A 56 -9.78 5.56 4.52
N LEU A 57 -10.34 6.10 3.45
CA LEU A 57 -10.90 7.45 3.46
C LEU A 57 -12.30 7.42 2.83
N ASP A 58 -13.16 8.30 3.28
CA ASP A 58 -14.52 8.39 2.76
C ASP A 58 -14.53 8.89 1.32
N GLY A 59 -15.53 8.43 0.57
CA GLY A 59 -15.72 8.85 -0.80
C GLY A 59 -14.58 8.42 -1.70
N ASP A 60 -14.27 9.25 -2.71
CA ASP A 60 -13.20 8.96 -3.66
C ASP A 60 -11.84 9.50 -3.19
N ALA A 61 -11.80 10.09 -2.00
CA ALA A 61 -10.57 10.58 -1.38
C ALA A 61 -9.79 11.56 -2.27
N GLY A 62 -10.49 12.35 -3.06
CA GLY A 62 -9.87 13.35 -3.95
C GLY A 62 -9.57 12.85 -5.35
N GLY A 63 -9.80 11.57 -5.63
CA GLY A 63 -9.64 11.02 -6.96
C GLY A 63 -8.28 10.41 -7.23
N LEU A 64 -8.21 9.63 -8.28
CA LEU A 64 -7.04 8.84 -8.61
C LEU A 64 -5.82 9.71 -8.96
N LEU A 65 -6.01 10.68 -9.86
CA LEU A 65 -4.89 11.50 -10.31
C LEU A 65 -4.27 12.30 -9.16
N SER A 66 -5.11 12.89 -8.31
CA SER A 66 -4.65 13.68 -7.17
C SER A 66 -3.82 12.82 -6.23
N ASN A 67 -4.28 11.61 -5.93
CA ASN A 67 -3.55 10.71 -5.04
C ASN A 67 -2.23 10.26 -5.65
N ILE A 68 -2.24 9.89 -6.92
CA ILE A 68 -1.02 9.47 -7.59
C ILE A 68 0.00 10.60 -7.60
N ASN A 69 -0.42 11.83 -7.90
CA ASN A 69 0.50 12.95 -7.96
C ASN A 69 1.05 13.32 -6.59
N ARG A 70 0.27 13.15 -5.53
CA ARG A 70 0.78 13.33 -4.17
C ARG A 70 1.87 12.31 -3.88
N TRP A 71 1.66 11.05 -4.27
CA TRP A 71 2.67 10.00 -4.06
C TRP A 71 3.92 10.25 -4.89
N ARG A 72 3.75 10.67 -6.14
CA ARG A 72 4.89 10.99 -6.99
C ARG A 72 5.72 12.13 -6.40
N ASP A 73 5.06 13.13 -5.88
CA ASP A 73 5.74 14.24 -5.23
C ASP A 73 6.57 13.76 -4.03
N GLN A 74 6.05 12.80 -3.29
CA GLN A 74 6.76 12.25 -2.12
C GLN A 74 8.09 11.60 -2.49
N ILE A 75 8.27 11.17 -3.73
CA ILE A 75 9.53 10.57 -4.17
C ILE A 75 10.20 11.39 -5.27
N GLY A 76 9.86 12.67 -5.34
CA GLY A 76 10.55 13.61 -6.21
C GLY A 76 10.24 13.51 -7.69
N LEU A 77 9.11 12.92 -8.04
CA LEU A 77 8.70 12.80 -9.45
C LEU A 77 7.69 13.89 -9.80
N SER A 78 7.74 14.33 -11.06
CA SER A 78 6.82 15.34 -11.56
C SER A 78 5.39 14.79 -11.64
N ALA A 79 4.42 15.69 -11.61
CA ALA A 79 3.02 15.33 -11.71
C ALA A 79 2.69 14.78 -13.09
N LEU A 80 1.74 13.85 -13.12
CA LEU A 80 1.17 13.33 -14.37
C LEU A 80 -0.03 14.17 -14.77
N ALA A 81 -0.32 14.22 -16.07
CA ALA A 81 -1.59 14.72 -16.57
C ALA A 81 -2.59 13.56 -16.59
N GLU A 82 -3.87 13.91 -16.67
CA GLU A 82 -4.91 12.88 -16.66
C GLU A 82 -4.75 11.88 -17.80
N GLY A 83 -4.32 12.35 -18.96
CA GLY A 83 -4.11 11.49 -20.12
C GLY A 83 -2.98 10.47 -19.94
N ASP A 84 -2.13 10.64 -18.93
CA ASP A 84 -1.03 9.71 -18.66
C ASP A 84 -1.44 8.52 -17.80
N LEU A 85 -2.61 8.59 -17.17
CA LEU A 85 -2.99 7.59 -16.17
C LEU A 85 -3.03 6.18 -16.72
N GLY A 86 -3.53 6.00 -17.94
CA GLY A 86 -3.64 4.67 -18.53
C GLY A 86 -2.30 3.97 -18.67
N ALA A 87 -1.28 4.73 -19.08
CA ALA A 87 0.06 4.16 -19.25
C ALA A 87 0.82 4.00 -17.94
N GLN A 88 0.43 4.73 -16.90
CA GLN A 88 1.17 4.76 -15.64
C GLN A 88 0.51 3.95 -14.54
N THR A 89 -0.59 3.27 -14.83
CA THR A 89 -1.29 2.44 -13.86
C THR A 89 -1.52 1.06 -14.44
N GLU A 90 -1.74 0.10 -13.56
CA GLU A 90 -2.09 -1.26 -13.92
C GLU A 90 -3.44 -1.59 -13.31
N ARG A 91 -4.32 -2.25 -14.07
CA ARG A 91 -5.54 -2.79 -13.50
C ARG A 91 -5.32 -4.27 -13.25
N ALA A 92 -5.63 -4.71 -12.04
CA ALA A 92 -5.48 -6.12 -11.68
C ALA A 92 -6.68 -6.55 -10.85
N THR A 93 -7.06 -7.80 -10.97
CA THR A 93 -8.09 -8.39 -10.11
C THR A 93 -7.40 -9.37 -9.17
N LEU A 94 -7.42 -9.05 -7.90
CA LEU A 94 -6.74 -9.84 -6.88
C LEU A 94 -7.76 -10.28 -5.83
N GLY A 95 -7.83 -11.57 -5.59
CA GLY A 95 -8.81 -12.10 -4.66
C GLY A 95 -10.26 -11.81 -5.10
N GLY A 96 -10.48 -11.70 -6.40
CA GLY A 96 -11.80 -11.37 -6.93
C GLY A 96 -12.13 -9.90 -6.93
N ARG A 97 -11.20 -9.02 -6.51
CA ARG A 97 -11.47 -7.59 -6.41
C ARG A 97 -10.64 -6.82 -7.42
N PRO A 98 -11.29 -6.04 -8.31
CA PRO A 98 -10.55 -5.17 -9.22
C PRO A 98 -9.86 -4.04 -8.45
N MET A 99 -8.61 -3.78 -8.79
CA MET A 99 -7.81 -2.75 -8.15
C MET A 99 -7.01 -1.98 -9.17
N THR A 100 -6.62 -0.77 -8.82
CA THR A 100 -5.63 -0.01 -9.58
C THR A 100 -4.31 -0.11 -8.84
N LEU A 101 -3.26 -0.45 -9.56
CA LEU A 101 -1.91 -0.56 -9.01
C LEU A 101 -1.01 0.48 -9.65
N VAL A 102 -0.09 1.02 -8.86
CA VAL A 102 0.95 1.92 -9.37
C VAL A 102 2.31 1.43 -8.89
N ASN A 103 3.36 1.86 -9.62
CA ASN A 103 4.72 1.43 -9.36
C ASN A 103 5.66 2.50 -9.86
N PHE A 104 6.23 3.28 -8.94
CA PHE A 104 7.11 4.39 -9.29
C PHE A 104 8.42 4.27 -8.54
N VAL A 105 9.51 4.73 -9.17
CA VAL A 105 10.82 4.76 -8.54
C VAL A 105 11.38 6.18 -8.67
N SER A 106 12.03 6.66 -7.61
CA SER A 106 12.64 8.00 -7.63
C SER A 106 13.77 8.06 -8.65
N ALA A 107 13.99 9.24 -9.20
CA ALA A 107 15.09 9.45 -10.13
C ALA A 107 16.43 9.44 -9.43
N GLU A 108 16.47 9.94 -8.19
CA GLU A 108 17.69 10.07 -7.41
C GLU A 108 17.64 9.23 -6.15
N PRO A 109 18.78 8.87 -5.58
CA PRO A 109 18.80 8.18 -4.29
C PRO A 109 18.17 9.04 -3.21
N MET A 110 17.22 8.46 -2.47
CA MET A 110 16.49 9.17 -1.41
C MET A 110 16.64 8.50 -0.06
N ILE A 111 17.25 7.32 -0.01
CA ILE A 111 17.40 6.55 1.22
C ILE A 111 18.89 6.42 1.50
N ASP A 112 19.33 6.98 2.63
CA ASP A 112 20.74 6.95 3.09
C ASP A 112 21.72 7.49 2.04
N GLY A 113 21.26 8.33 1.14
CA GLY A 113 22.08 8.84 0.06
C GLY A 113 22.56 7.79 -0.94
N LYS A 114 22.05 6.57 -0.85
CA LYS A 114 22.54 5.43 -1.63
C LYS A 114 21.47 4.77 -2.47
N PHE A 115 20.24 4.68 -1.97
CA PHE A 115 19.22 3.84 -2.58
C PHE A 115 18.10 4.71 -3.14
N LYS A 116 17.67 4.39 -4.36
CA LYS A 116 16.45 4.98 -4.88
C LYS A 116 15.27 4.45 -4.08
N LYS A 117 14.23 5.26 -3.97
CA LYS A 117 13.01 4.90 -3.27
C LYS A 117 11.97 4.48 -4.27
N ARG A 118 11.35 3.32 -4.04
CA ARG A 118 10.25 2.84 -4.86
C ARG A 118 8.97 2.88 -4.06
N LEU A 119 7.90 3.22 -4.77
CA LEU A 119 6.57 3.27 -4.20
C LEU A 119 5.66 2.38 -5.03
N ARG A 120 5.08 1.38 -4.40
CA ARG A 120 4.01 0.58 -4.97
C ARG A 120 2.75 0.84 -4.18
N ALA A 121 1.64 0.97 -4.88
CA ALA A 121 0.39 1.16 -4.17
C ALA A 121 -0.74 0.46 -4.91
N ALA A 122 -1.75 0.08 -4.15
CA ALA A 122 -2.99 -0.44 -4.69
C ALA A 122 -4.13 0.37 -4.10
N LEU A 123 -5.14 0.62 -4.88
CA LEU A 123 -6.32 1.30 -4.37
C LEU A 123 -7.57 0.77 -5.04
N PHE A 124 -8.66 0.80 -4.29
CA PHE A 124 -9.98 0.40 -4.77
C PHE A 124 -11.06 1.04 -3.90
N ALA A 125 -12.26 1.12 -4.44
CA ALA A 125 -13.41 1.61 -3.70
C ALA A 125 -14.19 0.43 -3.14
N ALA A 126 -14.70 0.58 -1.92
CA ALA A 126 -15.56 -0.42 -1.30
C ALA A 126 -16.46 0.28 -0.27
N ASP A 127 -17.76 0.06 -0.38
CA ASP A 127 -18.74 0.58 0.57
C ASP A 127 -18.66 2.09 0.78
N GLY A 128 -18.50 2.84 -0.31
CA GLY A 128 -18.47 4.30 -0.23
C GLY A 128 -17.17 4.86 0.30
N ARG A 129 -16.14 4.05 0.40
CA ARG A 129 -14.82 4.48 0.86
C ARG A 129 -13.76 4.02 -0.10
N THR A 130 -12.59 4.64 -0.03
CA THR A 130 -11.43 4.24 -0.83
C THR A 130 -10.35 3.68 0.10
N TRP A 131 -9.86 2.51 -0.24
CA TRP A 131 -8.79 1.82 0.47
C TRP A 131 -7.48 2.02 -0.28
N PHE A 132 -6.44 2.34 0.46
CA PHE A 132 -5.10 2.55 -0.08
C PHE A 132 -4.12 1.65 0.64
N PHE A 133 -3.30 0.93 -0.14
CA PHE A 133 -2.25 0.07 0.36
C PHE A 133 -0.96 0.56 -0.27
N LYS A 134 -0.13 1.28 0.48
CA LYS A 134 1.06 1.93 -0.07
C LYS A 134 2.31 1.34 0.56
N LEU A 135 3.13 0.72 -0.28
CA LEU A 135 4.39 0.11 0.10
C LEU A 135 5.54 0.98 -0.40
N THR A 136 6.40 1.41 0.51
CA THR A 136 7.58 2.20 0.16
C THR A 136 8.82 1.62 0.81
N GLY A 137 9.95 1.85 0.18
CA GLY A 137 11.23 1.39 0.67
C GLY A 137 12.28 1.54 -0.43
N ASP A 138 13.47 1.00 -0.19
CA ASP A 138 14.48 1.03 -1.23
C ASP A 138 14.03 0.19 -2.43
N ASP A 139 14.58 0.52 -3.59
CA ASP A 139 14.15 -0.07 -4.86
C ASP A 139 14.22 -1.60 -4.85
N ALA A 140 15.33 -2.17 -4.40
CA ALA A 140 15.48 -3.62 -4.41
C ALA A 140 14.49 -4.31 -3.47
N LEU A 141 14.27 -3.73 -2.29
CA LEU A 141 13.33 -4.29 -1.33
C LEU A 141 11.92 -4.34 -1.92
N VAL A 142 11.45 -3.19 -2.43
CA VAL A 142 10.07 -3.10 -2.90
C VAL A 142 9.88 -3.96 -4.15
N SER A 143 10.84 -3.94 -5.08
CA SER A 143 10.77 -4.79 -6.27
C SER A 143 10.72 -6.26 -5.89
N GLY A 144 11.49 -6.67 -4.90
CA GLY A 144 11.53 -8.07 -4.46
C GLY A 144 10.30 -8.50 -3.67
N THR A 145 9.43 -7.58 -3.31
CA THR A 145 8.26 -7.87 -2.47
C THR A 145 6.98 -8.01 -3.30
N ASP A 146 7.06 -7.86 -4.62
CA ASP A 146 5.85 -7.80 -5.46
C ASP A 146 4.93 -9.02 -5.28
N ARG A 147 5.50 -10.21 -5.26
CA ARG A 147 4.69 -11.43 -5.11
C ARG A 147 3.95 -11.44 -3.76
N SER A 148 4.65 -11.12 -2.69
CA SER A 148 4.05 -11.08 -1.36
C SER A 148 3.01 -9.99 -1.26
N PHE A 149 3.25 -8.84 -1.86
CA PHE A 149 2.31 -7.74 -1.87
C PHE A 149 1.01 -8.13 -2.58
N ARG A 150 1.12 -8.76 -3.74
CA ARG A 150 -0.08 -9.22 -4.47
C ARG A 150 -0.81 -10.31 -3.71
N ALA A 151 -0.10 -11.23 -3.06
CA ALA A 151 -0.73 -12.26 -2.24
C ALA A 151 -1.45 -11.65 -1.05
N PHE A 152 -0.86 -10.64 -0.43
CA PHE A 152 -1.51 -9.91 0.66
C PHE A 152 -2.81 -9.29 0.18
N LEU A 153 -2.77 -8.58 -0.95
CA LEU A 153 -3.97 -7.93 -1.50
C LEU A 153 -5.05 -8.95 -1.86
N ALA A 154 -4.65 -10.11 -2.37
CA ALA A 154 -5.59 -11.16 -2.73
C ALA A 154 -6.24 -11.80 -1.50
N SER A 155 -5.66 -11.63 -0.33
CA SER A 155 -6.16 -12.25 0.90
C SER A 155 -7.21 -11.40 1.62
N LEU A 156 -7.46 -10.18 1.17
CA LEU A 156 -8.38 -9.27 1.86
C LEU A 156 -9.80 -9.82 1.88
N LYS A 157 -10.43 -9.76 3.04
CA LYS A 157 -11.81 -10.20 3.25
C LYS A 157 -12.56 -9.22 4.13
N GLY A 158 -13.87 -9.25 4.04
CA GLY A 158 -14.70 -8.37 4.86
C GLY A 158 -15.01 -7.03 4.23
N LEU A 159 -14.72 -6.90 2.96
CA LEU A 159 -14.97 -5.67 2.20
C LEU A 159 -16.23 -5.79 1.36
#